data_c63132f3f54ec790bc9f6b0e23034009
#
_entry.id   c63132f3f54ec790bc9f6b0e23034009
#
_cell.length_a   1.000
_cell.length_b   1.000
_cell.length_c   1.000
_cell.angle_alpha   90.00
_cell.angle_beta   90.00
_cell.angle_gamma   90.00
#
_symmetry.space_group_name_H-M   'P 1'
#
loop_
_entity.id
_entity.type
_entity.pdbx_description
1 polymer ?
#
loop_
_entity_poly.entity_id
_entity_poly.type
_entity_poly.pdbx_seq_one_letter_code
_entity_poly.pdbx_strand_id
1 'polypeptide(L)'
;TEQINISLKDIELEQKNVEISDDYDKFAILTFNVINTSLEPLELSQIKYQFYQDNKLQDTFINKNQNIYGFLGKLNSGESKIIKICVSLDNMKEPIVLLINNDVGIYKYHIKQTINIS
;
A
#
# COMPACT_ATOMS: atom_id res chain seq x y z
N THR A 1 5.19 -19.15 -6.98
CA THR A 1 5.98 -18.51 -5.92
C THR A 1 5.82 -17.00 -5.95
N GLU A 2 5.66 -16.44 -4.79
CA GLU A 2 5.58 -14.99 -4.67
C GLU A 2 6.95 -14.36 -4.91
N GLN A 3 6.94 -13.26 -5.65
CA GLN A 3 8.16 -12.54 -6.03
C GLN A 3 8.45 -11.36 -5.11
N ILE A 4 7.51 -11.04 -4.24
CA ILE A 4 7.67 -9.97 -3.25
C ILE A 4 7.10 -10.41 -1.91
N ASN A 5 7.62 -9.81 -0.86
CA ASN A 5 7.09 -9.97 0.48
C ASN A 5 6.70 -8.58 0.98
N ILE A 6 5.44 -8.43 1.40
CA ILE A 6 4.92 -7.17 1.92
C ILE A 6 4.45 -7.39 3.34
N SER A 7 4.96 -6.61 4.28
CA SER A 7 4.53 -6.66 5.66
C SER A 7 4.17 -5.28 6.17
N LEU A 8 3.03 -5.20 6.86
CA LEU A 8 2.56 -3.97 7.47
C LEU A 8 3.42 -3.66 8.70
N LYS A 9 3.92 -2.43 8.77
CA LYS A 9 4.75 -1.97 9.89
C LYS A 9 4.02 -0.99 10.79
N ASP A 10 3.13 -0.17 10.23
CA ASP A 10 2.43 0.83 11.02
C ASP A 10 1.14 1.25 10.34
N ILE A 11 0.18 1.66 11.15
CA ILE A 11 -1.09 2.23 10.71
C ILE A 11 -1.31 3.52 11.50
N GLU A 12 -1.59 4.59 10.79
CA GLU A 12 -1.98 5.85 11.40
C GLU A 12 -3.34 6.26 10.85
N LEU A 13 -4.34 6.37 11.72
CA LEU A 13 -5.68 6.78 11.32
C LEU A 13 -5.82 8.29 11.49
N GLU A 14 -6.32 8.94 10.45
CA GLU A 14 -6.49 10.37 10.42
C GLU A 14 -7.93 10.75 10.13
N GLN A 15 -8.40 11.81 10.78
CA GLN A 15 -9.72 12.38 10.55
C GLN A 15 -9.61 13.89 10.50
N LYS A 16 -10.09 14.48 9.42
CA LYS A 16 -10.09 15.93 9.19
C LYS A 16 -8.69 16.56 9.27
N ASN A 17 -7.69 15.83 8.81
CA ASN A 17 -6.31 16.32 8.79
C ASN A 17 -6.01 16.97 7.45
N VAL A 18 -6.31 18.26 7.33
CA VAL A 18 -6.16 19.00 6.07
C VAL A 18 -4.72 19.24 5.66
N GLU A 19 -3.77 19.14 6.59
CA GLU A 19 -2.35 19.27 6.25
C GLU A 19 -1.89 18.11 5.37
N ILE A 20 -2.49 16.94 5.54
CA ILE A 20 -2.17 15.76 4.76
C ILE A 20 -3.10 15.64 3.56
N SER A 21 -4.41 15.89 3.75
CA SER A 21 -5.37 15.86 2.66
C SER A 21 -6.58 16.74 2.95
N ASP A 22 -6.93 17.58 1.97
CA ASP A 22 -8.19 18.34 1.94
C ASP A 22 -9.34 17.53 1.36
N ASP A 23 -9.02 16.48 0.59
CA ASP A 23 -10.04 15.76 -0.20
C ASP A 23 -10.75 14.68 0.59
N TYR A 24 -10.11 14.17 1.65
CA TYR A 24 -10.63 13.04 2.42
C TYR A 24 -10.72 13.39 3.90
N ASP A 25 -11.91 13.20 4.47
CA ASP A 25 -12.14 13.39 5.90
C ASP A 25 -11.50 12.28 6.73
N LYS A 26 -11.61 11.05 6.25
CA LYS A 26 -11.09 9.87 6.94
C LYS A 26 -10.13 9.13 6.02
N PHE A 27 -8.95 8.84 6.53
CA PHE A 27 -7.99 8.05 5.77
C PHE A 27 -7.01 7.37 6.72
N ALA A 28 -6.33 6.37 6.20
CA ALA A 28 -5.25 5.69 6.91
C ALA A 28 -3.93 5.95 6.21
N ILE A 29 -2.88 6.16 6.99
CA ILE A 29 -1.51 6.16 6.47
C ILE A 29 -0.93 4.79 6.80
N LEU A 30 -0.65 4.00 5.78
CA LEU A 30 -0.13 2.65 5.94
C LEU A 30 1.35 2.64 5.61
N THR A 31 2.12 2.04 6.50
CA THR A 31 3.57 1.86 6.32
C THR A 31 3.84 0.38 6.12
N PHE A 32 4.49 0.05 5.01
CA PHE A 32 4.84 -1.33 4.66
C PHE A 32 6.33 -1.47 4.50
N ASN A 33 6.85 -2.66 4.82
CA ASN A 33 8.16 -3.08 4.38
C ASN A 33 7.98 -4.01 3.18
N VAL A 34 8.60 -3.66 2.06
CA VAL A 34 8.51 -4.44 0.82
C VAL A 34 9.89 -5.01 0.52
N ILE A 35 9.95 -6.33 0.32
CA ILE A 35 11.19 -7.03 0.00
C ILE A 35 11.04 -7.68 -1.37
N ASN A 36 12.02 -7.47 -2.25
CA ASN A 36 12.09 -8.17 -3.53
C ASN A 36 12.73 -9.54 -3.30
N THR A 37 11.92 -10.60 -3.32
CA THR A 37 12.38 -11.97 -3.13
C THR A 37 12.68 -12.67 -4.45
N SER A 38 12.54 -11.98 -5.57
CA SER A 38 12.86 -12.54 -6.87
C SER A 38 14.34 -12.38 -7.21
N LEU A 39 14.76 -12.98 -8.31
CA LEU A 39 16.13 -12.86 -8.81
C LEU A 39 16.33 -11.65 -9.73
N GLU A 40 15.23 -10.96 -10.07
CA GLU A 40 15.25 -9.83 -10.98
C GLU A 40 14.92 -8.51 -10.28
N PRO A 41 15.38 -7.37 -10.80
CA PRO A 41 14.98 -6.08 -10.26
C PRO A 41 13.47 -5.87 -10.38
N LEU A 42 12.90 -5.18 -9.40
CA LEU A 42 11.49 -4.87 -9.33
C LEU A 42 11.29 -3.36 -9.30
N GLU A 43 10.45 -2.83 -10.18
CA GLU A 43 10.03 -1.43 -10.13
C GLU A 43 8.72 -1.34 -9.36
N LEU A 44 8.74 -0.69 -8.19
CA LEU A 44 7.59 -0.64 -7.30
C LEU A 44 6.38 0.06 -7.93
N SER A 45 6.63 1.04 -8.80
CA SER A 45 5.54 1.76 -9.48
C SER A 45 4.75 0.89 -10.46
N GLN A 46 5.27 -0.28 -10.82
CA GLN A 46 4.60 -1.22 -11.72
C GLN A 46 3.74 -2.24 -10.97
N ILE A 47 3.78 -2.25 -9.66
CA ILE A 47 2.93 -3.13 -8.86
C ILE A 47 1.49 -2.64 -8.95
N LYS A 48 0.58 -3.55 -9.33
CA LYS A 48 -0.85 -3.26 -9.37
C LYS A 48 -1.47 -3.65 -8.04
N TYR A 49 -1.97 -2.67 -7.33
CA TYR A 49 -2.57 -2.87 -6.02
C TYR A 49 -3.92 -2.17 -5.93
N GLN A 50 -4.77 -2.69 -5.07
CA GLN A 50 -6.08 -2.11 -4.76
C GLN A 50 -6.34 -2.26 -3.27
N PHE A 51 -7.02 -1.27 -2.69
CA PHE A 51 -7.44 -1.31 -1.31
C PHE A 51 -8.96 -1.25 -1.26
N TYR A 52 -9.55 -2.07 -0.40
CA TYR A 52 -10.99 -2.15 -0.20
C TYR A 52 -11.32 -1.98 1.27
N GLN A 53 -12.48 -1.39 1.53
CA GLN A 53 -13.08 -1.38 2.85
C GLN A 53 -14.56 -1.72 2.67
N ASP A 54 -15.05 -2.73 3.39
CA ASP A 54 -16.44 -3.21 3.28
C ASP A 54 -16.83 -3.50 1.82
N ASN A 55 -15.96 -4.23 1.09
CA ASN A 55 -16.12 -4.59 -0.32
C ASN A 55 -16.20 -3.40 -1.28
N LYS A 56 -15.78 -2.23 -0.84
CA LYS A 56 -15.82 -1.01 -1.64
C LYS A 56 -14.39 -0.55 -1.93
N LEU A 57 -14.09 -0.33 -3.20
CA LEU A 57 -12.78 0.17 -3.62
C LEU A 57 -12.53 1.56 -3.04
N GLN A 58 -11.38 1.71 -2.40
CA GLN A 58 -10.96 2.97 -1.81
C GLN A 58 -9.92 3.65 -2.68
N ASP A 59 -9.87 4.97 -2.59
CA ASP A 59 -8.86 5.77 -3.27
C ASP A 59 -7.55 5.71 -2.51
N THR A 60 -6.44 5.80 -3.24
CA THR A 60 -5.12 5.95 -2.66
C THR A 60 -4.53 7.28 -3.07
N PHE A 61 -3.71 7.85 -2.21
CA PHE A 61 -3.05 9.10 -2.51
C PHE A 61 -1.71 9.19 -1.81
N ILE A 62 -0.89 10.13 -2.28
CA ILE A 62 0.44 10.39 -1.74
C ILE A 62 0.53 11.84 -1.30
N ASN A 63 1.50 12.15 -0.45
CA ASN A 63 1.81 13.52 -0.07
C ASN A 63 3.34 13.64 0.12
N LYS A 64 4.00 14.17 -0.89
CA LYS A 64 5.46 14.28 -0.90
C LYS A 64 6.00 15.18 0.20
N ASN A 65 5.23 16.21 0.58
CA ASN A 65 5.64 17.12 1.65
C ASN A 65 5.68 16.44 3.02
N GLN A 66 4.93 15.35 3.16
CA GLN A 66 4.87 14.56 4.40
C GLN A 66 5.64 13.24 4.26
N ASN A 67 6.49 13.11 3.24
CA ASN A 67 7.28 11.91 2.95
C ASN A 67 6.43 10.67 2.70
N ILE A 68 5.26 10.85 2.10
CA ILE A 68 4.36 9.76 1.72
C ILE A 68 4.43 9.62 0.20
N TYR A 69 5.21 8.67 -0.29
CA TYR A 69 5.51 8.54 -1.72
C TYR A 69 4.81 7.36 -2.40
N GLY A 70 4.19 6.43 -1.64
CA GLY A 70 3.56 5.25 -2.20
C GLY A 70 4.58 4.24 -2.72
N PHE A 71 4.10 3.40 -3.65
CA PHE A 71 4.94 2.37 -4.28
C PHE A 71 5.80 3.03 -5.36
N LEU A 72 7.02 3.37 -5.01
CA LEU A 72 7.92 4.10 -5.88
C LEU A 72 9.35 3.61 -5.68
N GLY A 73 10.07 3.46 -6.79
CA GLY A 73 11.48 3.15 -6.80
C GLY A 73 11.79 1.73 -7.22
N LYS A 74 13.07 1.48 -7.44
CA LYS A 74 13.58 0.20 -7.90
C LYS A 74 14.16 -0.58 -6.73
N LEU A 75 13.77 -1.85 -6.62
CA LEU A 75 14.38 -2.80 -5.69
C LEU A 75 15.14 -3.86 -6.47
N ASN A 76 16.42 -3.98 -6.18
CA ASN A 76 17.20 -5.10 -6.69
C ASN A 76 16.87 -6.37 -5.91
N SER A 77 17.30 -7.52 -6.43
CA SER A 77 17.08 -8.81 -5.78
C SER A 77 17.57 -8.75 -4.33
N GLY A 78 16.72 -9.15 -3.40
CA GLY A 78 17.04 -9.20 -1.97
C GLY A 78 16.93 -7.88 -1.24
N GLU A 79 16.72 -6.77 -1.95
CA GLU A 79 16.58 -5.47 -1.30
C GLU A 79 15.20 -5.26 -0.71
N SER A 80 15.13 -4.41 0.31
CA SER A 80 13.88 -4.02 0.94
C SER A 80 13.76 -2.50 1.01
N LYS A 81 12.51 -2.04 1.12
CA LYS A 81 12.21 -0.61 1.23
C LYS A 81 10.97 -0.42 2.09
N ILE A 82 11.01 0.63 2.91
CA ILE A 82 9.83 1.07 3.66
C ILE A 82 9.05 2.02 2.76
N ILE A 83 7.75 1.76 2.57
CA ILE A 83 6.88 2.64 1.81
C ILE A 83 5.70 3.09 2.66
N LYS A 84 5.18 4.27 2.35
CA LYS A 84 3.97 4.81 2.97
C LYS A 84 2.98 5.19 1.90
N ILE A 85 1.70 4.89 2.14
CA ILE A 85 0.62 5.24 1.23
C ILE A 85 -0.62 5.60 2.04
N CYS A 86 -1.40 6.55 1.55
CA CYS A 86 -2.66 6.92 2.16
C CYS A 86 -3.81 6.21 1.46
N VAL A 87 -4.77 5.74 2.24
CA VAL A 87 -5.97 5.05 1.75
C VAL A 87 -7.19 5.73 2.34
N SER A 88 -8.12 6.15 1.48
CA SER A 88 -9.38 6.75 1.95
C SER A 88 -10.20 5.71 2.71
N LEU A 89 -10.99 6.17 3.68
CA LEU A 89 -11.83 5.31 4.50
C LEU A 89 -13.27 5.78 4.47
N ASP A 90 -14.19 4.82 4.40
CA ASP A 90 -15.62 5.09 4.59
C ASP A 90 -15.96 5.21 6.08
N ASN A 91 -15.25 4.44 6.91
CA ASN A 91 -15.43 4.45 8.36
C ASN A 91 -14.13 4.07 9.06
N MET A 92 -14.12 4.19 10.39
CA MET A 92 -12.92 3.94 11.19
C MET A 92 -12.94 2.57 11.88
N LYS A 93 -13.80 1.66 11.45
CA LYS A 93 -14.00 0.38 12.12
C LYS A 93 -13.70 -0.83 11.24
N GLU A 94 -14.19 -0.82 10.01
CA GLU A 94 -14.05 -1.95 9.11
C GLU A 94 -12.61 -2.13 8.66
N PRO A 95 -12.13 -3.37 8.54
CA PRO A 95 -10.76 -3.61 8.09
C PRO A 95 -10.55 -3.16 6.65
N ILE A 96 -9.29 -2.87 6.34
CA ILE A 96 -8.84 -2.58 4.99
C ILE A 96 -8.32 -3.89 4.40
N VAL A 97 -8.69 -4.18 3.15
CA VAL A 97 -8.17 -5.34 2.42
C VAL A 97 -7.26 -4.85 1.31
N LEU A 98 -6.01 -5.26 1.36
CA LEU A 98 -5.04 -5.01 0.29
C LEU A 98 -5.03 -6.21 -0.66
N LEU A 99 -5.23 -5.92 -1.95
CA LEU A 99 -5.08 -6.90 -3.01
C LEU A 99 -3.96 -6.48 -3.95
N ILE A 100 -3.01 -7.37 -4.16
CA ILE A 100 -2.00 -7.21 -5.20
C ILE A 100 -2.20 -8.35 -6.18
N ASN A 101 -2.51 -7.99 -7.42
CA ASN A 101 -2.81 -8.95 -8.46
C ASN A 101 -2.09 -8.51 -9.74
N ASN A 102 -0.90 -9.04 -9.93
CA ASN A 102 -0.05 -8.67 -11.04
C ASN A 102 0.23 -9.91 -11.91
N ASP A 103 -0.29 -9.91 -13.14
CA ASP A 103 -0.17 -11.01 -14.09
C ASP A 103 0.69 -10.65 -15.30
N VAL A 104 1.62 -9.72 -15.15
CA VAL A 104 2.42 -9.24 -16.27
C VAL A 104 3.69 -10.08 -16.41
N GLY A 105 3.88 -10.67 -17.59
CA GLY A 105 5.07 -11.45 -17.92
C GLY A 105 5.18 -12.74 -17.12
N ILE A 106 6.41 -13.10 -16.77
CA ILE A 106 6.68 -14.29 -15.97
C ILE A 106 6.52 -14.05 -14.47
N TYR A 107 6.32 -12.79 -14.07
CA TYR A 107 6.19 -12.40 -12.66
C TYR A 107 4.73 -12.23 -12.32
N LYS A 108 4.23 -13.11 -11.45
CA LYS A 108 2.84 -13.08 -11.00
C LYS A 108 2.82 -12.91 -9.50
N TYR A 109 2.10 -11.87 -9.05
CA TYR A 109 1.93 -11.58 -7.62
C TYR A 109 0.45 -11.64 -7.28
N HIS A 110 0.10 -12.51 -6.35
CA HIS A 110 -1.27 -12.62 -5.86
C HIS A 110 -1.22 -12.57 -4.34
N ILE A 111 -1.41 -11.38 -3.80
CA ILE A 111 -1.33 -11.15 -2.37
C ILE A 111 -2.65 -10.56 -1.90
N LYS A 112 -3.18 -11.10 -0.82
CA LYS A 112 -4.34 -10.54 -0.13
C LYS A 112 -4.01 -10.41 1.34
N GLN A 113 -4.08 -9.20 1.86
CA GLN A 113 -3.87 -8.94 3.29
C GLN A 113 -5.06 -8.20 3.86
N THR A 114 -5.53 -8.66 5.02
CA THR A 114 -6.57 -7.98 5.78
C THR A 114 -5.90 -7.19 6.90
N ILE A 115 -6.17 -5.89 6.94
CA ILE A 115 -5.55 -4.96 7.87
C ILE A 115 -6.63 -4.47 8.84
N ASN A 116 -6.52 -4.87 10.09
CA ASN A 116 -7.45 -4.43 11.13
C ASN A 116 -7.07 -3.02 11.58
N ILE A 117 -8.04 -2.11 11.63
CA ILE A 117 -7.83 -0.72 12.01
C ILE A 117 -8.52 -0.33 13.31
N SER A 118 -9.27 -1.23 13.89
CA SER A 118 -9.95 -0.97 15.17
C SER A 118 -9.52 -1.97 16.26
#